data_34b981fedb3183ab3748a045857e57e3
#
_entry.id   34b981fedb3183ab3748a045857e57e3
#
_cell.length_a   1.000
_cell.length_b   1.000
_cell.length_c   1.000
_cell.angle_alpha   90.00
_cell.angle_beta   90.00
_cell.angle_gamma   90.00
#
_symmetry.space_group_name_H-M   'P 1'
#
loop_
_entity.id
_entity.type
_entity.pdbx_description
1 polymer ?
#
loop_
_entity_poly.entity_id
_entity_poly.type
_entity_poly.pdbx_seq_one_letter_code
_entity_poly.pdbx_strand_id
1 'polypeptide(L)'
;MKIVFITTVASSIYGFRAPVIKKLIGKNHQVYAFVSEFSDNELDIIREMGGTPVTYRSNRSGLNPFSDIKSTFLIFKALKKISPDLVVPYFAKPVIFGTFAAKLAGVPRIVGMLEGLGFAFTPQPEGIPLKTKIIKGILIALYRITLPMLESLIVLNPDDKDELLHQYGIKIKNIHILGGIGLDLRQYPYSEADIPDEKEPVKFLFIGRFLKEKGIDDFIRAAEQVKGKYPDTVFTALGAIDKSRGGGGGGGVLKPFFPPGFSRFPGFWKNFFRGKKGPHIFVFPFLGGGGPREPRGGVFFTHSR
;
A
#
# COMPACT_ATOMS: atom_id res chain seq x y z
N MET A 1 -7.05 24.07 -12.51
CA MET A 1 -5.92 23.95 -11.57
C MET A 1 -4.95 22.91 -12.09
N LYS A 2 -3.66 23.12 -11.81
CA LYS A 2 -2.61 22.11 -12.01
C LYS A 2 -2.42 21.32 -10.71
N ILE A 3 -2.65 20.03 -10.74
CA ILE A 3 -2.59 19.14 -9.57
C ILE A 3 -1.50 18.10 -9.82
N VAL A 4 -0.57 17.93 -8.89
CA VAL A 4 0.52 16.96 -8.98
C VAL A 4 0.36 15.91 -7.92
N PHE A 5 0.27 14.64 -8.32
CA PHE A 5 0.40 13.49 -7.43
C PHE A 5 1.86 13.02 -7.43
N ILE A 6 2.46 12.80 -6.26
CA ILE A 6 3.83 12.29 -6.14
C ILE A 6 3.79 10.92 -5.44
N THR A 7 4.28 9.90 -6.14
CA THR A 7 4.34 8.52 -5.62
C THR A 7 5.61 7.80 -6.07
N THR A 8 5.89 6.65 -5.49
CA THR A 8 7.01 5.79 -5.93
C THR A 8 6.63 4.87 -7.08
N VAL A 9 5.40 4.36 -7.13
CA VAL A 9 5.00 3.26 -8.02
C VAL A 9 3.89 3.71 -8.98
N ALA A 10 4.12 3.59 -10.28
CA ALA A 10 3.14 3.97 -11.30
C ALA A 10 1.81 3.22 -11.18
N SER A 11 1.86 1.92 -10.83
CA SER A 11 0.65 1.11 -10.63
C SER A 11 -0.30 1.65 -9.57
N SER A 12 0.18 2.42 -8.59
CA SER A 12 -0.67 3.06 -7.59
C SER A 12 -1.52 4.20 -8.15
N ILE A 13 -1.09 4.83 -9.25
CA ILE A 13 -1.83 5.89 -9.95
C ILE A 13 -3.05 5.30 -10.63
N TYR A 14 -2.87 4.35 -11.53
CA TYR A 14 -3.97 3.80 -12.31
C TYR A 14 -4.78 2.72 -11.56
N GLY A 15 -4.18 2.06 -10.55
CA GLY A 15 -4.86 1.06 -9.73
C GLY A 15 -5.81 1.68 -8.70
N PHE A 16 -5.29 2.56 -7.85
CA PHE A 16 -6.06 3.06 -6.70
C PHE A 16 -6.51 4.52 -6.85
N ARG A 17 -5.84 5.31 -7.69
CA ARG A 17 -6.15 6.75 -7.86
C ARG A 17 -6.90 7.05 -9.13
N ALA A 18 -7.08 6.07 -10.03
CA ALA A 18 -7.79 6.27 -11.30
C ALA A 18 -9.15 6.97 -11.17
N PRO A 19 -10.04 6.58 -10.24
CA PRO A 19 -11.34 7.24 -10.11
C PRO A 19 -11.22 8.74 -9.75
N VAL A 20 -10.31 9.07 -8.81
CA VAL A 20 -10.06 10.46 -8.39
C VAL A 20 -9.46 11.27 -9.54
N ILE A 21 -8.42 10.73 -10.20
CA ILE A 21 -7.73 11.39 -11.30
C ILE A 21 -8.69 11.65 -12.46
N LYS A 22 -9.47 10.65 -12.89
CA LYS A 22 -10.48 10.82 -13.95
C LYS A 22 -11.52 11.87 -13.59
N LYS A 23 -11.96 11.92 -12.33
CA LYS A 23 -12.92 12.93 -11.86
C LYS A 23 -12.32 14.33 -11.86
N LEU A 24 -11.05 14.48 -11.49
CA LEU A 24 -10.35 15.76 -11.54
C LEU A 24 -10.18 16.25 -12.99
N ILE A 25 -9.77 15.38 -13.91
CA ILE A 25 -9.65 15.68 -15.33
C ILE A 25 -11.00 16.06 -15.93
N GLY A 26 -12.07 15.32 -15.59
CA GLY A 26 -13.44 15.64 -16.00
C GLY A 26 -13.96 16.98 -15.47
N LYS A 27 -13.31 17.54 -14.45
CA LYS A 27 -13.54 18.91 -13.95
C LYS A 27 -12.57 19.94 -14.52
N ASN A 28 -11.93 19.65 -15.66
CA ASN A 28 -10.96 20.50 -16.35
C ASN A 28 -9.71 20.85 -15.52
N HIS A 29 -9.26 19.95 -14.64
CA HIS A 29 -7.97 20.09 -13.97
C HIS A 29 -6.87 19.37 -14.77
N GLN A 30 -5.68 19.96 -14.83
CA GLN A 30 -4.48 19.31 -15.37
C GLN A 30 -3.85 18.45 -14.27
N VAL A 31 -3.75 17.15 -14.50
CA VAL A 31 -3.21 16.21 -13.51
C VAL A 31 -1.86 15.67 -13.97
N TYR A 32 -0.85 15.84 -13.15
CA TYR A 32 0.49 15.31 -13.33
C TYR A 32 0.75 14.17 -12.34
N ALA A 33 1.33 13.08 -12.80
CA ALA A 33 1.67 11.92 -11.98
C ALA A 33 3.20 11.72 -11.92
N PHE A 34 3.81 12.06 -10.78
CA PHE A 34 5.23 11.87 -10.54
C PHE A 34 5.47 10.45 -10.04
N VAL A 35 6.27 9.66 -10.77
CA VAL A 35 6.53 8.26 -10.51
C VAL A 35 8.02 7.93 -10.62
N SER A 36 8.52 7.00 -9.81
CA SER A 36 9.94 6.58 -9.83
C SER A 36 10.14 5.13 -10.24
N GLU A 37 9.17 4.26 -9.98
CA GLU A 37 9.12 2.87 -10.44
C GLU A 37 7.99 2.74 -11.47
N PHE A 38 8.36 2.41 -12.70
CA PHE A 38 7.44 2.36 -13.84
C PHE A 38 7.99 1.46 -14.95
N SER A 39 7.10 1.01 -15.80
CA SER A 39 7.38 0.51 -17.17
C SER A 39 6.76 1.48 -18.17
N ASP A 40 7.18 1.41 -19.43
CA ASP A 40 6.65 2.27 -20.50
C ASP A 40 5.13 2.08 -20.66
N ASN A 41 4.67 0.84 -20.61
CA ASN A 41 3.24 0.52 -20.67
C ASN A 41 2.46 1.17 -19.51
N GLU A 42 3.02 1.25 -18.30
CA GLU A 42 2.36 1.91 -17.17
C GLU A 42 2.28 3.43 -17.35
N LEU A 43 3.29 4.03 -17.98
CA LEU A 43 3.24 5.46 -18.34
C LEU A 43 2.17 5.72 -19.40
N ASP A 44 2.01 4.81 -20.38
CA ASP A 44 0.97 4.91 -21.40
C ASP A 44 -0.44 4.82 -20.79
N ILE A 45 -0.67 3.92 -19.85
CA ILE A 45 -1.93 3.83 -19.11
C ILE A 45 -2.26 5.17 -18.42
N ILE A 46 -1.25 5.83 -17.82
CA ILE A 46 -1.46 7.14 -17.18
C ILE A 46 -1.84 8.20 -18.22
N ARG A 47 -1.21 8.20 -19.42
CA ARG A 47 -1.53 9.12 -20.53
C ARG A 47 -2.95 8.88 -21.06
N GLU A 48 -3.32 7.63 -21.27
CA GLU A 48 -4.67 7.24 -21.71
C GLU A 48 -5.78 7.66 -20.72
N MET A 49 -5.46 7.74 -19.43
CA MET A 49 -6.35 8.29 -18.42
C MET A 49 -6.49 9.82 -18.51
N GLY A 50 -5.68 10.49 -19.35
CA GLY A 50 -5.61 11.94 -19.46
C GLY A 50 -4.63 12.60 -18.48
N GLY A 51 -3.84 11.83 -17.74
CA GLY A 51 -2.79 12.33 -16.85
C GLY A 51 -1.47 12.53 -17.58
N THR A 52 -0.62 13.41 -17.07
CA THR A 52 0.73 13.62 -17.58
C THR A 52 1.75 12.94 -16.66
N PRO A 53 2.37 11.83 -17.07
CA PRO A 53 3.41 11.19 -16.26
C PRO A 53 4.70 12.01 -16.27
N VAL A 54 5.33 12.13 -15.10
CA VAL A 54 6.63 12.75 -14.90
C VAL A 54 7.51 11.78 -14.13
N THR A 55 8.61 11.35 -14.73
CA THR A 55 9.48 10.37 -14.12
C THR A 55 10.58 11.04 -13.29
N TYR A 56 10.91 10.44 -12.15
CA TYR A 56 12.05 10.82 -11.34
C TYR A 56 12.74 9.57 -10.77
N ARG A 57 14.01 9.68 -10.38
CA ARG A 57 14.75 8.54 -9.82
C ARG A 57 14.65 8.55 -8.30
N SER A 58 14.17 7.47 -7.72
CA SER A 58 14.15 7.24 -6.27
C SER A 58 14.24 5.74 -5.98
N ASN A 59 14.88 5.36 -4.89
CA ASN A 59 14.83 4.00 -4.38
C ASN A 59 13.58 3.83 -3.51
N ARG A 60 12.74 2.85 -3.80
CA ARG A 60 11.51 2.57 -3.07
C ARG A 60 11.75 2.20 -1.60
N SER A 61 12.75 1.39 -1.34
CA SER A 61 13.06 0.84 -0.01
C SER A 61 14.37 1.38 0.53
N GLY A 62 14.45 1.50 1.86
CA GLY A 62 15.62 2.00 2.57
C GLY A 62 15.75 3.52 2.55
N LEU A 63 16.60 4.04 3.42
CA LEU A 63 17.01 5.43 3.46
C LEU A 63 18.42 5.52 2.86
N ASN A 64 18.52 6.15 1.70
CA ASN A 64 19.81 6.52 1.11
C ASN A 64 19.84 8.03 0.96
N PRO A 65 20.50 8.77 1.87
CA PRO A 65 20.44 10.23 1.91
C PRO A 65 20.82 10.89 0.58
N PHE A 66 21.86 10.40 -0.09
CA PHE A 66 22.30 10.97 -1.37
C PHE A 66 21.26 10.78 -2.48
N SER A 67 20.69 9.58 -2.57
CA SER A 67 19.63 9.30 -3.55
C SER A 67 18.36 10.11 -3.25
N ASP A 68 18.00 10.23 -1.98
CA ASP A 68 16.79 10.92 -1.54
C ASP A 68 16.92 12.45 -1.75
N ILE A 69 18.10 13.05 -1.50
CA ILE A 69 18.39 14.46 -1.82
C ILE A 69 18.33 14.69 -3.33
N LYS A 70 18.95 13.81 -4.13
CA LYS A 70 18.90 13.91 -5.60
C LYS A 70 17.46 13.83 -6.11
N SER A 71 16.65 12.92 -5.58
CA SER A 71 15.23 12.79 -5.91
C SER A 71 14.47 14.06 -5.58
N THR A 72 14.69 14.61 -4.38
CA THR A 72 14.07 15.87 -3.93
C THR A 72 14.40 17.03 -4.88
N PHE A 73 15.64 17.12 -5.33
CA PHE A 73 16.06 18.15 -6.28
C PHE A 73 15.43 18.00 -7.67
N LEU A 74 15.30 16.77 -8.17
CA LEU A 74 14.61 16.50 -9.45
C LEU A 74 13.12 16.84 -9.36
N ILE A 75 12.46 16.47 -8.27
CA ILE A 75 11.06 16.82 -8.01
C ILE A 75 10.91 18.34 -7.93
N PHE A 76 11.77 19.02 -7.17
CA PHE A 76 11.78 20.48 -7.06
C PHE A 76 11.88 21.17 -8.42
N LYS A 77 12.84 20.77 -9.27
CA LYS A 77 12.99 21.36 -10.63
C LYS A 77 11.73 21.17 -11.48
N ALA A 78 11.14 19.97 -11.44
CA ALA A 78 9.94 19.67 -12.20
C ALA A 78 8.74 20.49 -11.67
N LEU A 79 8.58 20.62 -10.35
CA LEU A 79 7.53 21.44 -9.74
C LEU A 79 7.68 22.92 -10.08
N LYS A 80 8.91 23.45 -10.07
CA LYS A 80 9.17 24.84 -10.50
C LYS A 80 8.75 25.08 -11.95
N LYS A 81 9.01 24.13 -12.85
CA LYS A 81 8.62 24.24 -14.26
C LYS A 81 7.11 24.16 -14.47
N ILE A 82 6.42 23.29 -13.71
CA ILE A 82 4.98 23.07 -13.82
C ILE A 82 4.20 24.19 -13.13
N SER A 83 4.71 24.71 -12.01
CA SER A 83 4.04 25.67 -11.13
C SER A 83 2.64 25.20 -10.74
N PRO A 84 2.52 24.08 -9.97
CA PRO A 84 1.21 23.52 -9.63
C PRO A 84 0.51 24.31 -8.54
N ASP A 85 -0.82 24.29 -8.56
CA ASP A 85 -1.68 24.87 -7.52
C ASP A 85 -1.80 23.96 -6.29
N LEU A 86 -1.68 22.64 -6.48
CA LEU A 86 -1.80 21.61 -5.44
C LEU A 86 -0.82 20.48 -5.71
N VAL A 87 -0.14 20.05 -4.64
CA VAL A 87 0.69 18.83 -4.64
C VAL A 87 0.14 17.84 -3.63
N VAL A 88 -0.02 16.60 -4.07
CA VAL A 88 -0.53 15.48 -3.26
C VAL A 88 0.52 14.36 -3.21
N PRO A 89 1.50 14.44 -2.31
CA PRO A 89 2.42 13.34 -2.07
C PRO A 89 1.74 12.25 -1.26
N TYR A 90 1.93 10.97 -1.63
CA TYR A 90 1.42 9.84 -0.87
C TYR A 90 2.43 8.69 -0.77
N PHE A 91 2.33 7.87 0.29
CA PHE A 91 3.34 6.99 0.87
C PHE A 91 4.45 7.76 1.63
N ALA A 92 5.13 7.08 2.55
CA ALA A 92 6.07 7.68 3.49
C ALA A 92 7.18 8.53 2.81
N LYS A 93 7.89 7.98 1.82
CA LYS A 93 8.98 8.70 1.15
C LYS A 93 8.51 9.93 0.36
N PRO A 94 7.49 9.83 -0.52
CA PRO A 94 6.95 11.01 -1.21
C PRO A 94 6.38 12.05 -0.26
N VAL A 95 5.72 11.66 0.84
CA VAL A 95 5.23 12.60 1.85
C VAL A 95 6.39 13.38 2.49
N ILE A 96 7.52 12.74 2.75
CA ILE A 96 8.71 13.42 3.29
C ILE A 96 9.36 14.28 2.19
N PHE A 97 9.92 13.67 1.17
CA PHE A 97 10.79 14.30 0.18
C PHE A 97 10.03 15.15 -0.85
N GLY A 98 8.81 14.71 -1.22
CA GLY A 98 7.93 15.47 -2.09
C GLY A 98 7.40 16.73 -1.42
N THR A 99 7.08 16.68 -0.11
CA THR A 99 6.68 17.86 0.66
C THR A 99 7.82 18.89 0.75
N PHE A 100 9.05 18.43 1.02
CA PHE A 100 10.22 19.33 0.98
C PHE A 100 10.38 20.00 -0.39
N ALA A 101 10.36 19.21 -1.46
CA ALA A 101 10.48 19.74 -2.81
C ALA A 101 9.37 20.74 -3.16
N ALA A 102 8.12 20.42 -2.78
CA ALA A 102 6.97 21.28 -3.02
C ALA A 102 7.07 22.60 -2.23
N LYS A 103 7.49 22.53 -0.96
CA LYS A 103 7.69 23.73 -0.14
C LYS A 103 8.77 24.64 -0.71
N LEU A 104 9.92 24.08 -1.10
CA LEU A 104 11.01 24.82 -1.75
C LEU A 104 10.58 25.40 -3.10
N ALA A 105 9.73 24.68 -3.84
CA ALA A 105 9.18 25.18 -5.11
C ALA A 105 8.17 26.31 -4.94
N GLY A 106 7.73 26.61 -3.72
CA GLY A 106 6.73 27.65 -3.44
C GLY A 106 5.31 27.21 -3.78
N VAL A 107 5.02 25.90 -3.79
CA VAL A 107 3.67 25.38 -4.06
C VAL A 107 2.72 25.87 -2.95
N PRO A 108 1.58 26.49 -3.31
CA PRO A 108 0.70 27.11 -2.32
C PRO A 108 -0.02 26.10 -1.44
N ARG A 109 -0.37 24.92 -1.97
CA ARG A 109 -1.14 23.90 -1.26
C ARG A 109 -0.48 22.54 -1.35
N ILE A 110 -0.24 21.91 -0.19
CA ILE A 110 0.37 20.58 -0.10
C ILE A 110 -0.50 19.71 0.83
N VAL A 111 -1.09 18.65 0.29
CA VAL A 111 -1.94 17.71 1.03
C VAL A 111 -1.27 16.34 1.02
N GLY A 112 -0.69 15.93 2.15
CA GLY A 112 -0.03 14.64 2.29
C GLY A 112 -1.02 13.50 2.52
N MET A 113 -0.68 12.27 2.11
CA MET A 113 -1.47 11.09 2.44
C MET A 113 -0.56 9.95 2.87
N LEU A 114 -0.75 9.45 4.09
CA LEU A 114 -0.07 8.27 4.61
C LEU A 114 -1.02 7.07 4.60
N GLU A 115 -0.63 6.02 3.91
CA GLU A 115 -1.35 4.73 3.84
C GLU A 115 -0.70 3.71 4.78
N GLY A 116 -0.38 4.15 5.98
CA GLY A 116 0.43 3.53 7.01
C GLY A 116 1.74 4.26 7.20
N LEU A 117 2.27 4.21 8.41
CA LEU A 117 3.50 4.93 8.80
C LEU A 117 4.78 4.31 8.21
N GLY A 118 4.67 3.10 7.65
CA GLY A 118 5.78 2.36 7.05
C GLY A 118 6.25 1.17 7.90
N PHE A 119 7.09 0.32 7.31
CA PHE A 119 7.51 -0.96 7.90
C PHE A 119 8.20 -0.83 9.27
N ALA A 120 8.87 0.29 9.52
CA ALA A 120 9.59 0.52 10.78
C ALA A 120 8.65 0.73 11.99
N PHE A 121 7.37 0.98 11.72
CA PHE A 121 6.33 1.16 12.73
C PHE A 121 5.54 -0.11 13.01
N THR A 122 5.66 -1.13 12.15
CA THR A 122 4.94 -2.40 12.32
C THR A 122 5.54 -3.18 13.50
N PRO A 123 4.75 -3.53 14.53
CA PRO A 123 5.21 -4.38 15.62
C PRO A 123 5.69 -5.73 15.11
N GLN A 124 6.76 -6.26 15.71
CA GLN A 124 7.27 -7.61 15.40
C GLN A 124 7.26 -8.43 16.69
N PRO A 125 6.75 -9.69 16.66
CA PRO A 125 6.68 -10.54 17.84
C PRO A 125 8.03 -10.80 18.51
N GLU A 126 9.09 -10.85 17.71
CA GLU A 126 10.47 -11.11 18.17
C GLU A 126 11.21 -9.83 18.64
N GLY A 127 10.48 -8.71 18.72
CA GLY A 127 11.05 -7.40 19.00
C GLY A 127 11.60 -6.69 17.76
N ILE A 128 11.83 -5.38 17.88
CA ILE A 128 12.27 -4.55 16.76
C ILE A 128 13.80 -4.54 16.73
N PRO A 129 14.45 -5.00 15.62
CA PRO A 129 15.91 -4.95 15.48
C PRO A 129 16.46 -3.53 15.65
N LEU A 130 17.67 -3.39 16.18
CA LEU A 130 18.29 -2.08 16.42
C LEU A 130 18.35 -1.20 15.17
N LYS A 131 18.66 -1.78 14.01
CA LYS A 131 18.64 -1.08 12.72
C LYS A 131 17.26 -0.50 12.41
N THR A 132 16.20 -1.25 12.67
CA THR A 132 14.80 -0.79 12.44
C THR A 132 14.43 0.30 13.44
N LYS A 133 14.88 0.24 14.69
CA LYS A 133 14.70 1.31 15.68
C LYS A 133 15.35 2.62 15.23
N ILE A 134 16.57 2.55 14.70
CA ILE A 134 17.30 3.72 14.15
C ILE A 134 16.51 4.30 12.97
N ILE A 135 16.08 3.46 12.02
CA ILE A 135 15.27 3.90 10.87
C ILE A 135 13.98 4.56 11.35
N LYS A 136 13.29 3.98 12.33
CA LYS A 136 12.08 4.55 12.95
C LYS A 136 12.36 5.93 13.53
N GLY A 137 13.46 6.09 14.29
CA GLY A 137 13.88 7.38 14.84
C GLY A 137 14.11 8.45 13.76
N ILE A 138 14.80 8.08 12.67
CA ILE A 138 15.03 8.97 11.53
C ILE A 138 13.70 9.36 10.85
N LEU A 139 12.79 8.41 10.63
CA LEU A 139 11.49 8.69 10.03
C LEU A 139 10.67 9.63 10.90
N ILE A 140 10.66 9.42 12.23
CA ILE A 140 9.97 10.32 13.17
C ILE A 140 10.55 11.74 13.10
N ALA A 141 11.88 11.89 13.06
CA ALA A 141 12.53 13.18 12.92
C ALA A 141 12.14 13.88 11.61
N LEU A 142 12.13 13.13 10.49
CA LEU A 142 11.72 13.64 9.19
C LEU A 142 10.23 14.03 9.18
N TYR A 143 9.35 13.24 9.77
CA TYR A 143 7.94 13.57 9.91
C TYR A 143 7.73 14.82 10.77
N ARG A 144 8.47 15.00 11.87
CA ARG A 144 8.41 16.22 12.70
C ARG A 144 8.74 17.49 11.92
N ILE A 145 9.60 17.38 10.91
CA ILE A 145 9.97 18.52 10.07
C ILE A 145 8.95 18.71 8.93
N THR A 146 8.51 17.64 8.30
CA THR A 146 7.74 17.74 7.04
C THR A 146 6.23 17.84 7.24
N LEU A 147 5.65 17.11 8.21
CA LEU A 147 4.20 17.12 8.38
C LEU A 147 3.63 18.48 8.80
N PRO A 148 4.34 19.33 9.59
CA PRO A 148 3.89 20.71 9.85
C PRO A 148 3.84 21.61 8.62
N MET A 149 4.56 21.25 7.53
CA MET A 149 4.57 22.00 6.27
C MET A 149 3.32 21.77 5.42
N LEU A 150 2.59 20.68 5.70
CA LEU A 150 1.35 20.33 5.00
C LEU A 150 0.21 21.27 5.38
N GLU A 151 -0.68 21.57 4.44
CA GLU A 151 -1.99 22.16 4.72
C GLU A 151 -2.88 21.13 5.44
N SER A 152 -2.87 19.89 4.99
CA SER A 152 -3.60 18.77 5.57
C SER A 152 -2.85 17.46 5.39
N LEU A 153 -3.01 16.55 6.34
CA LEU A 153 -2.59 15.16 6.24
C LEU A 153 -3.82 14.25 6.22
N ILE A 154 -3.85 13.32 5.30
CA ILE A 154 -4.84 12.24 5.24
C ILE A 154 -4.18 10.96 5.74
N VAL A 155 -4.81 10.26 6.68
CA VAL A 155 -4.45 8.92 7.14
C VAL A 155 -5.61 7.96 6.92
N LEU A 156 -5.35 6.64 6.91
CA LEU A 156 -6.39 5.66 6.63
C LEU A 156 -7.08 5.13 7.89
N ASN A 157 -6.47 5.26 9.04
CA ASN A 157 -6.99 4.71 10.28
C ASN A 157 -6.71 5.63 11.49
N PRO A 158 -7.47 5.48 12.59
CA PRO A 158 -7.27 6.25 13.80
C PRO A 158 -5.93 5.96 14.49
N ASP A 159 -5.43 4.72 14.42
CA ASP A 159 -4.20 4.32 15.11
C ASP A 159 -2.98 5.10 14.57
N ASP A 160 -2.87 5.25 13.23
CA ASP A 160 -1.83 6.07 12.61
C ASP A 160 -1.91 7.54 13.06
N LYS A 161 -3.13 8.10 13.17
CA LYS A 161 -3.33 9.45 13.69
C LYS A 161 -2.86 9.57 15.13
N ASP A 162 -3.27 8.65 15.99
CA ASP A 162 -2.95 8.67 17.41
C ASP A 162 -1.45 8.45 17.65
N GLU A 163 -0.82 7.56 16.88
CA GLU A 163 0.63 7.34 16.93
C GLU A 163 1.40 8.62 16.56
N LEU A 164 1.01 9.31 15.47
CA LEU A 164 1.65 10.56 15.05
C LEU A 164 1.48 11.68 16.07
N LEU A 165 0.24 11.92 16.55
CA LEU A 165 -0.08 13.06 17.40
C LEU A 165 0.31 12.83 18.85
N HIS A 166 -0.10 11.70 19.44
CA HIS A 166 0.04 11.46 20.86
C HIS A 166 1.32 10.73 21.22
N GLN A 167 1.71 9.71 20.46
CA GLN A 167 2.92 8.96 20.79
C GLN A 167 4.20 9.71 20.38
N TYR A 168 4.20 10.38 19.20
CA TYR A 168 5.39 11.10 18.72
C TYR A 168 5.31 12.60 18.83
N GLY A 169 4.18 13.17 19.26
CA GLY A 169 4.01 14.60 19.47
C GLY A 169 4.24 15.44 18.21
N ILE A 170 3.85 14.92 17.03
CA ILE A 170 4.06 15.60 15.76
C ILE A 170 2.96 16.64 15.56
N LYS A 171 3.36 17.88 15.33
CA LYS A 171 2.40 18.97 15.04
C LYS A 171 1.90 18.87 13.60
N ILE A 172 0.59 18.74 13.44
CA ILE A 172 -0.08 18.68 12.13
C ILE A 172 -1.23 19.69 12.14
N LYS A 173 -1.32 20.53 11.11
CA LYS A 173 -2.35 21.59 11.05
C LYS A 173 -3.76 21.00 11.00
N ASN A 174 -3.99 20.16 10.02
CA ASN A 174 -5.25 19.45 9.83
C ASN A 174 -4.96 17.98 9.53
N ILE A 175 -5.66 17.07 10.20
CA ILE A 175 -5.54 15.63 9.95
C ILE A 175 -6.92 15.03 9.74
N HIS A 176 -7.06 14.25 8.67
CA HIS A 176 -8.31 13.63 8.29
C HIS A 176 -8.14 12.11 8.21
N ILE A 177 -9.10 11.38 8.77
CA ILE A 177 -9.16 9.92 8.66
C ILE A 177 -10.08 9.58 7.51
N LEU A 178 -9.54 8.91 6.48
CA LEU A 178 -10.33 8.52 5.31
C LEU A 178 -11.04 7.17 5.49
N GLY A 179 -10.54 6.30 6.36
CA GLY A 179 -11.04 4.93 6.57
C GLY A 179 -10.47 3.93 5.57
N GLY A 180 -10.50 4.20 4.29
CA GLY A 180 -9.93 3.37 3.24
C GLY A 180 -9.74 4.15 1.94
N ILE A 181 -9.00 3.57 0.99
CA ILE A 181 -8.72 4.23 -0.29
C ILE A 181 -9.97 4.34 -1.16
N GLY A 182 -10.95 3.48 -0.89
CA GLY A 182 -12.18 3.37 -1.68
C GLY A 182 -12.06 2.44 -2.88
N LEU A 183 -13.20 1.97 -3.33
CA LEU A 183 -13.35 1.06 -4.46
C LEU A 183 -14.57 1.49 -5.29
N ASP A 184 -14.46 1.45 -6.60
CA ASP A 184 -15.61 1.66 -7.48
C ASP A 184 -16.44 0.38 -7.59
N LEU A 185 -17.53 0.30 -6.85
CA LEU A 185 -18.42 -0.88 -6.80
C LEU A 185 -19.03 -1.23 -8.15
N ARG A 186 -19.06 -0.32 -9.13
CA ARG A 186 -19.49 -0.63 -10.49
C ARG A 186 -18.52 -1.54 -11.23
N GLN A 187 -17.23 -1.48 -10.86
CA GLN A 187 -16.18 -2.36 -11.40
C GLN A 187 -16.08 -3.68 -10.63
N TYR A 188 -16.62 -3.72 -9.42
CA TYR A 188 -16.64 -4.88 -8.52
C TYR A 188 -18.07 -5.12 -8.05
N PRO A 189 -18.97 -5.56 -8.96
CA PRO A 189 -20.35 -5.84 -8.60
C PRO A 189 -20.39 -6.99 -7.59
N TYR A 190 -21.35 -6.91 -6.69
CA TYR A 190 -21.67 -8.03 -5.81
C TYR A 190 -22.07 -9.24 -6.66
N SER A 191 -21.50 -10.38 -6.38
CA SER A 191 -21.99 -11.65 -6.88
C SER A 191 -22.35 -12.53 -5.68
N GLU A 192 -23.52 -13.13 -5.73
CA GLU A 192 -23.93 -14.10 -4.74
C GLU A 192 -22.96 -15.29 -4.78
N ALA A 193 -22.46 -15.69 -3.63
CA ALA A 193 -21.62 -16.87 -3.55
C ALA A 193 -22.53 -18.11 -3.62
N ASP A 194 -22.23 -19.02 -4.54
CA ASP A 194 -22.89 -20.31 -4.56
C ASP A 194 -22.61 -21.03 -3.23
N ILE A 195 -23.64 -21.62 -2.61
CA ILE A 195 -23.44 -22.45 -1.43
C ILE A 195 -22.62 -23.67 -1.87
N PRO A 196 -21.49 -23.99 -1.20
CA PRO A 196 -20.71 -25.18 -1.55
C PRO A 196 -21.57 -26.44 -1.45
N ASP A 197 -21.45 -27.32 -2.44
CA ASP A 197 -21.90 -28.68 -2.25
C ASP A 197 -21.08 -29.28 -1.08
N GLU A 198 -21.72 -29.97 -0.14
CA GLU A 198 -21.04 -30.62 1.00
C GLU A 198 -19.88 -31.56 0.59
N LYS A 199 -19.88 -31.97 -0.68
CA LYS A 199 -18.83 -32.80 -1.29
C LYS A 199 -17.66 -32.01 -1.86
N GLU A 200 -17.79 -30.68 -2.01
CA GLU A 200 -16.69 -29.85 -2.52
C GLU A 200 -15.67 -29.55 -1.42
N PRO A 201 -14.36 -29.64 -1.72
CA PRO A 201 -13.32 -29.31 -0.75
C PRO A 201 -13.38 -27.82 -0.38
N VAL A 202 -13.26 -27.54 0.91
CA VAL A 202 -13.12 -26.15 1.39
C VAL A 202 -11.82 -25.56 0.87
N LYS A 203 -11.89 -24.36 0.28
CA LYS A 203 -10.77 -23.68 -0.35
C LYS A 203 -10.41 -22.41 0.43
N PHE A 204 -9.16 -22.31 0.87
CA PHE A 204 -8.62 -21.17 1.60
C PHE A 204 -7.69 -20.38 0.68
N LEU A 205 -7.81 -19.04 0.67
CA LEU A 205 -7.00 -18.17 -0.14
C LEU A 205 -6.28 -17.12 0.71
N PHE A 206 -4.96 -17.07 0.59
CA PHE A 206 -4.13 -15.96 1.05
C PHE A 206 -3.82 -15.03 -0.12
N ILE A 207 -4.04 -13.74 0.07
CA ILE A 207 -3.70 -12.74 -0.94
C ILE A 207 -2.80 -11.67 -0.31
N GLY A 208 -1.56 -11.55 -0.81
CA GLY A 208 -0.63 -10.55 -0.28
C GLY A 208 0.81 -10.80 -0.71
N ARG A 209 1.69 -9.84 -0.41
CA ARG A 209 3.13 -10.07 -0.55
C ARG A 209 3.55 -11.15 0.44
N PHE A 210 4.44 -12.06 0.04
CA PHE A 210 4.97 -13.12 0.90
C PHE A 210 6.02 -12.53 1.85
N LEU A 211 5.52 -11.89 2.90
CA LEU A 211 6.29 -11.23 3.95
C LEU A 211 5.78 -11.75 5.30
N LYS A 212 6.69 -11.90 6.28
CA LYS A 212 6.37 -12.36 7.64
C LYS A 212 5.28 -11.47 8.28
N GLU A 213 5.40 -10.17 8.13
CA GLU A 213 4.42 -9.20 8.64
C GLU A 213 3.04 -9.25 7.95
N LYS A 214 2.90 -10.03 6.87
CA LYS A 214 1.62 -10.29 6.20
C LYS A 214 1.00 -11.62 6.60
N GLY A 215 1.67 -12.38 7.50
CA GLY A 215 1.14 -13.61 8.07
C GLY A 215 1.19 -14.82 7.14
N ILE A 216 2.06 -14.82 6.12
CA ILE A 216 2.18 -15.99 5.23
C ILE A 216 2.64 -17.25 5.98
N ASP A 217 3.53 -17.10 6.97
CA ASP A 217 4.01 -18.23 7.77
C ASP A 217 2.89 -18.78 8.67
N ASP A 218 2.02 -17.90 9.19
CA ASP A 218 0.87 -18.31 9.99
C ASP A 218 -0.17 -19.03 9.13
N PHE A 219 -0.38 -18.55 7.89
CA PHE A 219 -1.25 -19.21 6.91
C PHE A 219 -0.75 -20.62 6.57
N ILE A 220 0.58 -20.78 6.36
CA ILE A 220 1.18 -22.10 6.07
C ILE A 220 1.01 -23.04 7.27
N ARG A 221 1.33 -22.58 8.50
CA ARG A 221 1.17 -23.39 9.72
C ARG A 221 -0.28 -23.80 9.97
N ALA A 222 -1.22 -22.88 9.75
CA ALA A 222 -2.65 -23.19 9.84
C ALA A 222 -3.06 -24.23 8.78
N ALA A 223 -2.54 -24.12 7.56
CA ALA A 223 -2.81 -25.07 6.49
C ALA A 223 -2.31 -26.49 6.84
N GLU A 224 -1.11 -26.61 7.41
CA GLU A 224 -0.57 -27.90 7.85
C GLU A 224 -1.47 -28.55 8.92
N GLN A 225 -1.92 -27.78 9.90
CA GLN A 225 -2.80 -28.28 10.96
C GLN A 225 -4.18 -28.69 10.44
N VAL A 226 -4.77 -27.87 9.55
CA VAL A 226 -6.09 -28.15 8.97
C VAL A 226 -6.03 -29.37 8.05
N LYS A 227 -5.02 -29.47 7.17
CA LYS A 227 -4.87 -30.62 6.28
C LYS A 227 -4.61 -31.93 7.05
N GLY A 228 -3.98 -31.86 8.21
CA GLY A 228 -3.82 -33.03 9.10
C GLY A 228 -5.15 -33.64 9.59
N LYS A 229 -6.20 -32.79 9.70
CA LYS A 229 -7.55 -33.24 10.11
C LYS A 229 -8.51 -33.39 8.91
N TYR A 230 -8.33 -32.56 7.88
CA TYR A 230 -9.20 -32.47 6.70
C TYR A 230 -8.34 -32.49 5.44
N PRO A 231 -7.87 -33.65 4.97
CA PRO A 231 -6.90 -33.81 3.89
C PRO A 231 -7.35 -33.16 2.55
N ASP A 232 -8.65 -33.16 2.28
CA ASP A 232 -9.24 -32.70 1.03
C ASP A 232 -9.27 -31.15 0.92
N THR A 233 -8.97 -30.40 2.00
CA THR A 233 -8.94 -28.93 1.96
C THR A 233 -7.88 -28.41 0.99
N VAL A 234 -8.19 -27.32 0.29
CA VAL A 234 -7.28 -26.69 -0.68
C VAL A 234 -6.79 -25.34 -0.14
N PHE A 235 -5.47 -25.14 -0.12
CA PHE A 235 -4.85 -23.89 0.29
C PHE A 235 -4.13 -23.25 -0.90
N THR A 236 -4.45 -22.00 -1.18
CA THR A 236 -3.87 -21.25 -2.28
C THR A 236 -3.25 -19.96 -1.76
N ALA A 237 -2.03 -19.66 -2.16
CA ALA A 237 -1.37 -18.39 -1.86
C ALA A 237 -1.12 -17.61 -3.15
N LEU A 238 -1.69 -16.40 -3.24
CA LEU A 238 -1.55 -15.49 -4.37
C LEU A 238 -0.71 -14.28 -3.96
N GLY A 239 0.46 -14.12 -4.56
CA GLY A 239 1.35 -13.02 -4.24
C GLY A 239 2.75 -13.18 -4.81
N ALA A 240 3.60 -12.22 -4.49
CA ALA A 240 5.00 -12.21 -4.93
C ALA A 240 5.97 -12.13 -3.75
N ILE A 241 7.15 -12.71 -3.93
CA ILE A 241 8.29 -12.52 -3.03
C ILE A 241 8.85 -11.12 -3.27
N ASP A 242 8.91 -10.31 -2.24
CA ASP A 242 9.51 -8.97 -2.31
C ASP A 242 11.04 -9.07 -2.35
N LYS A 243 11.61 -9.00 -3.55
CA LYS A 243 13.06 -9.06 -3.77
C LYS A 243 13.81 -7.84 -3.20
N SER A 244 13.11 -6.73 -2.97
CA SER A 244 13.72 -5.47 -2.48
C SER A 244 14.20 -5.52 -1.03
N ARG A 245 13.75 -6.49 -0.24
CA ARG A 245 14.16 -6.71 1.16
C ARG A 245 15.25 -7.78 1.35
N GLY A 246 15.73 -8.38 0.28
CA GLY A 246 16.78 -9.42 0.31
C GLY A 246 18.23 -8.92 0.47
N GLY A 247 18.44 -7.62 0.53
CA GLY A 247 19.78 -7.00 0.65
C GLY A 247 19.99 -6.29 1.98
N GLY A 248 20.55 -6.99 2.96
CA GLY A 248 21.19 -6.41 4.14
C GLY A 248 20.31 -6.22 5.36
N GLY A 249 20.37 -7.16 6.27
CA GLY A 249 20.10 -7.05 7.70
C GLY A 249 18.74 -7.58 8.19
N GLY A 250 18.73 -8.79 8.69
CA GLY A 250 17.82 -9.26 9.74
C GLY A 250 16.40 -9.64 9.41
N GLY A 251 15.92 -9.41 8.21
CA GLY A 251 14.64 -9.93 7.74
C GLY A 251 14.92 -10.94 6.64
N GLY A 252 15.09 -12.22 6.98
CA GLY A 252 15.28 -13.26 6.00
C GLY A 252 14.18 -13.19 4.94
N VAL A 253 14.57 -13.19 3.67
CA VAL A 253 13.66 -13.58 2.59
C VAL A 253 13.35 -15.04 2.83
N LEU A 254 12.37 -15.30 3.67
CA LEU A 254 11.83 -16.64 3.79
C LEU A 254 11.29 -16.97 2.41
N LYS A 255 11.96 -17.90 1.71
CA LYS A 255 11.30 -18.63 0.64
C LYS A 255 10.26 -19.48 1.39
N PRO A 256 8.98 -19.12 1.37
CA PRO A 256 8.00 -19.93 2.08
C PRO A 256 8.08 -21.34 1.50
N PHE A 257 8.37 -22.29 2.36
CA PHE A 257 8.30 -23.69 1.99
C PHE A 257 6.81 -24.04 1.91
N PHE A 258 6.34 -24.26 0.71
CA PHE A 258 4.97 -24.71 0.50
C PHE A 258 4.97 -26.24 0.52
N PRO A 259 4.29 -26.88 1.49
CA PRO A 259 4.18 -28.32 1.54
C PRO A 259 3.42 -28.87 0.32
N PRO A 260 3.52 -30.19 0.03
CA PRO A 260 2.78 -30.84 -1.05
C PRO A 260 1.28 -30.52 -0.99
N GLY A 261 0.67 -30.20 -2.12
CA GLY A 261 -0.75 -29.82 -2.21
C GLY A 261 -1.04 -28.33 -2.06
N PHE A 262 -0.01 -27.50 -1.97
CA PHE A 262 -0.14 -26.04 -2.06
C PHE A 262 -0.03 -25.57 -3.51
N SER A 263 -1.00 -24.78 -3.97
CA SER A 263 -0.93 -24.11 -5.27
C SER A 263 -0.33 -22.72 -5.10
N ARG A 264 0.73 -22.44 -5.86
CA ARG A 264 1.37 -21.12 -5.93
C ARG A 264 1.12 -20.49 -7.28
N PHE A 265 0.55 -19.30 -7.30
CA PHE A 265 0.41 -18.50 -8.51
C PHE A 265 1.29 -17.24 -8.40
N PRO A 266 2.42 -17.19 -9.10
CA PRO A 266 3.18 -15.96 -9.25
C PRO A 266 2.52 -15.09 -10.30
N GLY A 267 1.98 -13.96 -9.88
CA GLY A 267 1.63 -12.87 -10.79
C GLY A 267 0.18 -12.74 -11.22
N PHE A 268 -0.24 -11.53 -11.26
CA PHE A 268 -1.35 -10.87 -11.95
C PHE A 268 -2.80 -11.27 -11.64
N TRP A 269 -3.41 -10.43 -10.83
CA TRP A 269 -4.80 -10.40 -10.39
C TRP A 269 -5.87 -10.45 -11.50
N LYS A 270 -5.56 -9.97 -12.73
CA LYS A 270 -6.56 -9.79 -13.79
C LYS A 270 -7.21 -11.08 -14.31
N ASN A 271 -6.54 -12.22 -14.22
CA ASN A 271 -7.04 -13.46 -14.79
C ASN A 271 -7.73 -14.39 -13.77
N PHE A 272 -7.54 -14.15 -12.48
CA PHE A 272 -8.11 -15.00 -11.43
C PHE A 272 -9.61 -14.80 -11.26
N PHE A 273 -10.10 -13.56 -11.45
CA PHE A 273 -11.53 -13.22 -11.30
C PHE A 273 -12.36 -13.30 -12.59
N ARG A 274 -11.78 -13.70 -13.72
CA ARG A 274 -12.51 -13.84 -15.01
C ARG A 274 -13.10 -15.22 -15.29
N GLY A 275 -12.88 -16.21 -14.43
CA GLY A 275 -13.43 -17.56 -14.58
C GLY A 275 -14.90 -17.60 -14.14
N LYS A 276 -15.80 -17.93 -15.07
CA LYS A 276 -17.17 -18.32 -14.75
C LYS A 276 -17.13 -19.54 -13.83
N LYS A 277 -17.80 -19.47 -12.65
CA LYS A 277 -17.86 -20.49 -11.61
C LYS A 277 -16.50 -20.73 -10.92
N GLY A 278 -16.06 -19.74 -10.14
CA GLY A 278 -14.91 -19.90 -9.24
C GLY A 278 -15.31 -20.57 -7.94
N PRO A 279 -14.35 -21.29 -7.31
CA PRO A 279 -14.57 -21.93 -6.03
C PRO A 279 -14.84 -20.92 -4.91
N HIS A 280 -15.55 -21.35 -3.87
CA HIS A 280 -15.76 -20.56 -2.67
C HIS A 280 -14.43 -20.16 -2.06
N ILE A 281 -14.20 -18.86 -1.95
CA ILE A 281 -12.94 -18.28 -1.48
C ILE A 281 -13.22 -17.60 -0.15
N PHE A 282 -12.66 -18.15 0.95
CA PHE A 282 -12.62 -17.44 2.22
C PHE A 282 -11.41 -16.50 2.20
N VAL A 283 -11.68 -15.20 2.17
CA VAL A 283 -10.63 -14.17 2.29
C VAL A 283 -10.49 -13.83 3.76
N PHE A 284 -9.35 -14.15 4.36
CA PHE A 284 -9.01 -13.68 5.69
C PHE A 284 -8.24 -12.35 5.56
N PRO A 285 -8.82 -11.20 5.96
CA PRO A 285 -8.05 -9.98 6.08
C PRO A 285 -7.11 -10.13 7.28
N PHE A 286 -5.82 -10.23 7.04
CA PHE A 286 -4.83 -10.18 8.09
C PHE A 286 -4.66 -8.72 8.52
N LEU A 287 -5.23 -8.36 9.67
CA LEU A 287 -4.95 -7.10 10.35
C LEU A 287 -3.54 -7.18 10.94
N GLY A 288 -2.64 -6.39 10.40
CA GLY A 288 -1.30 -6.24 10.96
C GLY A 288 -1.37 -5.67 12.38
N GLY A 289 -0.83 -6.41 13.31
CA GLY A 289 -0.27 -6.12 14.60
C GLY A 289 -0.85 -4.99 15.46
N GLY A 290 -1.58 -5.38 16.44
CA GLY A 290 -1.84 -4.65 17.67
C GLY A 290 -2.34 -5.67 18.69
N GLY A 291 -1.78 -5.67 19.91
CA GLY A 291 -1.92 -6.68 20.97
C GLY A 291 -3.35 -7.24 21.23
N PRO A 292 -3.56 -8.06 22.25
CA PRO A 292 -4.77 -8.84 22.42
C PRO A 292 -5.99 -7.93 22.62
N ARG A 293 -6.61 -7.56 21.51
CA ARG A 293 -7.94 -6.96 21.46
C ARG A 293 -8.80 -7.89 20.61
N GLU A 294 -10.01 -8.11 21.10
CA GLU A 294 -11.02 -8.91 20.42
C GLU A 294 -11.10 -8.61 18.92
N PRO A 295 -11.34 -9.61 18.06
CA PRO A 295 -11.40 -9.43 16.62
C PRO A 295 -12.64 -8.60 16.26
N ARG A 296 -12.50 -7.29 16.16
CA ARG A 296 -13.45 -6.42 15.45
C ARG A 296 -13.09 -6.39 13.97
N GLY A 297 -13.12 -7.53 13.35
CA GLY A 297 -13.00 -7.67 11.90
C GLY A 297 -14.33 -8.19 11.37
N GLY A 298 -15.02 -7.39 10.56
CA GLY A 298 -16.23 -7.83 9.89
C GLY A 298 -15.94 -9.06 9.03
N VAL A 299 -16.36 -10.21 9.48
CA VAL A 299 -16.48 -11.41 8.67
C VAL A 299 -17.73 -11.16 7.82
N PHE A 300 -17.56 -10.94 6.53
CA PHE A 300 -18.69 -10.93 5.61
C PHE A 300 -19.13 -12.38 5.40
N PHE A 301 -20.05 -12.82 6.23
CA PHE A 301 -20.87 -13.99 5.91
C PHE A 301 -21.97 -13.52 4.98
N THR A 302 -21.98 -13.97 3.75
CA THR A 302 -23.21 -13.93 2.96
C THR A 302 -24.06 -15.09 3.44
N HIS A 303 -25.05 -14.78 4.27
CA HIS A 303 -26.12 -15.71 4.59
C HIS A 303 -27.21 -15.47 3.55
N SER A 304 -27.39 -16.41 2.65
CA SER A 304 -28.61 -16.48 1.83
C SER A 304 -29.66 -17.25 2.60
N ARG A 305 -30.83 -16.68 2.77
CA ARG A 305 -32.07 -17.43 2.91
C ARG A 305 -32.61 -17.80 1.55
#